data_68434bf8b22c5c7383c8945c10f67f13
#
_entry.id   68434bf8b22c5c7383c8945c10f67f13
#
_cell.length_a   1.000
_cell.length_b   1.000
_cell.length_c   1.000
_cell.angle_alpha   90.00
_cell.angle_beta   90.00
_cell.angle_gamma   90.00
#
_symmetry.space_group_name_H-M   'P 1'
#
loop_
_entity.id
_entity.type
_entity.pdbx_description
1 polymer ?
#
loop_
_entity_poly.entity_id
_entity_poly.type
_entity_poly.pdbx_seq_one_letter_code
_entity_poly.pdbx_strand_id
1 'polypeptide(L)'
;ELLLMLFLILVSSLFLRGVSYFSQQSDLDFIQYALPISFVGIISVTLLNLRATLILSLSSSLLALAGGGNIGLVALGALGTIIPAIFLSEDTDRALLRERIIYISLTQPLLAFGVYFFLRDDGNITQIIIFSFLSALIANLAAFSLTSYIESGFRLTSNLKLSELADRNHPALRYLEENALGTFNHSLVVGTLADRAANQIGANSQLARAMAYYHDLGKTENPTMFVENQIGYSNPHETLTPSESAHIIKSHVTDGVKLAKKFKIPEIVYMGIIEHHGDGVIRYFYEKEKLENSN
;
A
#
# COMPACT_ATOMS: atom_id res chain seq x y z
N GLU A 1 -6.58 7.21 6.56
CA GLU A 1 -5.23 7.63 7.01
C GLU A 1 -5.27 8.23 8.42
N LEU A 2 -6.08 9.26 8.69
CA LEU A 2 -6.15 9.90 10.01
C LEU A 2 -6.45 8.92 11.15
N LEU A 3 -7.40 8.00 10.96
CA LEU A 3 -7.74 6.99 11.96
C LEU A 3 -6.55 6.05 12.26
N LEU A 4 -5.78 5.67 11.24
CA LEU A 4 -4.57 4.88 11.44
C LEU A 4 -3.52 5.68 12.19
N MET A 5 -3.31 6.95 11.85
CA MET A 5 -2.37 7.82 12.58
C MET A 5 -2.74 7.92 14.07
N LEU A 6 -4.00 8.18 14.40
CA LEU A 6 -4.48 8.25 15.79
C LEU A 6 -4.29 6.91 16.52
N PHE A 7 -4.59 5.79 15.85
CA PHE A 7 -4.36 4.45 16.40
C PHE A 7 -2.87 4.21 16.69
N LEU A 8 -1.96 4.56 15.77
CA LEU A 8 -0.52 4.39 15.95
C LEU A 8 0.05 5.32 17.03
N ILE A 9 -0.46 6.55 17.18
CA ILE A 9 -0.11 7.43 18.30
C ILE A 9 -0.52 6.80 19.63
N LEU A 10 -1.72 6.25 19.71
CA LEU A 10 -2.20 5.57 20.92
C LEU A 10 -1.32 4.35 21.24
N VAL A 11 -1.05 3.48 20.26
CA VAL A 11 -0.20 2.29 20.44
C VAL A 11 1.21 2.67 20.89
N SER A 12 1.85 3.63 20.24
CA SER A 12 3.19 4.08 20.62
C SER A 12 3.22 4.70 22.01
N SER A 13 2.21 5.49 22.36
CA SER A 13 2.09 6.09 23.69
C SER A 13 1.89 5.05 24.78
N LEU A 14 1.10 3.99 24.50
CA LEU A 14 0.92 2.87 25.44
C LEU A 14 2.21 2.07 25.61
N PHE A 15 2.96 1.79 24.53
CA PHE A 15 4.26 1.14 24.64
C PHE A 15 5.25 1.96 25.48
N LEU A 16 5.40 3.26 25.19
CA LEU A 16 6.32 4.13 25.91
C LEU A 16 5.93 4.25 27.39
N ARG A 17 4.65 4.42 27.70
CA ARG A 17 4.16 4.47 29.09
C ARG A 17 4.30 3.13 29.82
N GLY A 18 3.96 2.03 29.14
CA GLY A 18 4.08 0.67 29.70
C GLY A 18 5.53 0.38 30.08
N VAL A 19 6.46 0.64 29.15
CA VAL A 19 7.90 0.45 29.41
C VAL A 19 8.39 1.34 30.54
N SER A 20 8.00 2.64 30.56
CA SER A 20 8.34 3.56 31.66
C SER A 20 7.83 3.06 33.01
N TYR A 21 6.58 2.59 33.08
CA TYR A 21 5.98 2.07 34.29
C TYR A 21 6.71 0.82 34.79
N PHE A 22 6.93 -0.16 33.93
CA PHE A 22 7.62 -1.41 34.29
C PHE A 22 9.08 -1.17 34.67
N SER A 23 9.80 -0.29 33.98
CA SER A 23 11.17 0.09 34.34
C SER A 23 11.28 0.71 35.72
N GLN A 24 10.25 1.44 36.17
CA GLN A 24 10.24 2.04 37.52
C GLN A 24 9.85 1.02 38.63
N GLN A 25 9.14 -0.05 38.28
CA GLN A 25 8.67 -1.06 39.23
C GLN A 25 9.58 -2.28 39.37
N SER A 26 10.52 -2.45 38.45
CA SER A 26 11.42 -3.61 38.38
C SER A 26 12.87 -3.18 38.51
N ASP A 27 13.71 -4.04 39.13
CA ASP A 27 15.16 -3.88 39.16
C ASP A 27 15.84 -4.31 37.84
N LEU A 28 15.08 -4.29 36.73
CA LEU A 28 15.55 -4.75 35.41
C LEU A 28 15.86 -3.54 34.51
N ASP A 29 17.09 -3.07 34.57
CA ASP A 29 17.56 -1.86 33.86
C ASP A 29 17.40 -1.92 32.36
N PHE A 30 17.40 -3.15 31.75
CA PHE A 30 17.27 -3.31 30.31
C PHE A 30 15.87 -3.05 29.76
N ILE A 31 14.82 -3.02 30.58
CA ILE A 31 13.40 -2.91 30.11
C ILE A 31 13.19 -1.63 29.31
N GLN A 32 13.75 -0.50 29.71
CA GLN A 32 13.61 0.76 28.97
C GLN A 32 14.20 0.70 27.55
N TYR A 33 15.16 -0.19 27.29
CA TYR A 33 15.81 -0.37 26.01
C TYR A 33 15.11 -1.42 25.12
N ALA A 34 14.30 -2.28 25.73
CA ALA A 34 13.52 -3.32 25.02
C ALA A 34 12.18 -2.79 24.47
N LEU A 35 12.19 -1.60 23.88
CA LEU A 35 11.02 -0.91 23.37
C LEU A 35 10.66 -1.35 21.95
N PRO A 36 9.47 -1.96 21.68
CA PRO A 36 9.09 -2.46 20.35
C PRO A 36 8.59 -1.35 19.40
N ILE A 37 9.21 -0.18 19.43
CA ILE A 37 8.71 1.04 18.75
C ILE A 37 8.94 1.00 17.23
N SER A 38 9.89 0.22 16.73
CA SER A 38 10.13 0.04 15.30
C SER A 38 8.89 -0.51 14.57
N PHE A 39 8.02 -1.26 15.26
CA PHE A 39 6.71 -1.66 14.76
C PHE A 39 5.91 -0.47 14.22
N VAL A 40 5.81 0.60 15.01
CA VAL A 40 5.07 1.81 14.62
C VAL A 40 5.72 2.49 13.41
N GLY A 41 7.05 2.57 13.40
CA GLY A 41 7.82 3.14 12.28
C GLY A 41 7.58 2.41 10.96
N ILE A 42 7.65 1.08 10.98
CA ILE A 42 7.43 0.25 9.80
C ILE A 42 5.99 0.35 9.30
N ILE A 43 4.99 0.17 10.17
CA ILE A 43 3.58 0.27 9.79
C ILE A 43 3.25 1.65 9.22
N SER A 44 3.75 2.71 9.85
CA SER A 44 3.43 4.07 9.39
C SER A 44 4.08 4.40 8.05
N VAL A 45 5.32 4.00 7.79
CA VAL A 45 5.97 4.28 6.50
C VAL A 45 5.40 3.44 5.37
N THR A 46 5.05 2.17 5.64
CA THR A 46 4.50 1.27 4.62
C THR A 46 3.06 1.59 4.24
N LEU A 47 2.23 1.98 5.20
CA LEU A 47 0.80 2.24 4.97
C LEU A 47 0.46 3.72 4.74
N LEU A 48 1.31 4.63 5.18
CA LEU A 48 1.13 6.06 5.00
C LEU A 48 2.29 6.65 4.17
N ASN A 49 3.25 7.26 4.85
CA ASN A 49 4.47 7.79 4.23
C ASN A 49 5.46 8.27 5.31
N LEU A 50 6.67 8.64 4.88
CA LEU A 50 7.71 9.13 5.80
C LEU A 50 7.31 10.40 6.55
N ARG A 51 6.55 11.33 5.92
CA ARG A 51 6.10 12.56 6.59
C ARG A 51 5.15 12.26 7.75
N ALA A 52 4.20 11.36 7.54
CA ALA A 52 3.31 10.90 8.61
C ALA A 52 4.09 10.22 9.74
N THR A 53 5.10 9.41 9.41
CA THR A 53 5.96 8.76 10.40
C THR A 53 6.73 9.77 11.25
N LEU A 54 7.25 10.84 10.66
CA LEU A 54 7.92 11.92 11.42
C LEU A 54 6.97 12.59 12.40
N ILE A 55 5.75 12.92 11.99
CA ILE A 55 4.72 13.49 12.86
C ILE A 55 4.36 12.54 14.00
N LEU A 56 4.16 11.26 13.69
CA LEU A 56 3.87 10.19 14.66
C LEU A 56 4.98 10.07 15.71
N SER A 57 6.23 10.01 15.25
CA SER A 57 7.40 9.90 16.11
C SER A 57 7.51 11.07 17.09
N LEU A 58 7.37 12.30 16.60
CA LEU A 58 7.40 13.51 17.45
C LEU A 58 6.22 13.53 18.43
N SER A 59 5.01 13.26 17.97
CA SER A 59 3.81 13.27 18.80
C SER A 59 3.89 12.25 19.93
N SER A 60 4.27 11.01 19.63
CA SER A 60 4.40 9.94 20.63
C SER A 60 5.51 10.22 21.64
N SER A 61 6.63 10.76 21.17
CA SER A 61 7.76 11.13 22.05
C SER A 61 7.42 12.28 23.00
N LEU A 62 6.70 13.29 22.53
CA LEU A 62 6.20 14.38 23.38
C LEU A 62 5.18 13.88 24.41
N LEU A 63 4.29 12.96 24.03
CA LEU A 63 3.35 12.34 24.96
C LEU A 63 4.06 11.46 26.00
N ALA A 64 5.14 10.77 25.63
CA ALA A 64 5.95 10.02 26.57
C ALA A 64 6.63 10.94 27.59
N LEU A 65 7.20 12.07 27.13
CA LEU A 65 7.80 13.08 28.00
C LEU A 65 6.77 13.67 28.96
N ALA A 66 5.61 14.08 28.47
CA ALA A 66 4.51 14.60 29.29
C ALA A 66 3.99 13.56 30.31
N GLY A 67 4.15 12.26 30.02
CA GLY A 67 3.81 11.16 30.91
C GLY A 67 4.88 10.77 31.92
N GLY A 68 5.95 11.58 32.10
CA GLY A 68 7.05 11.33 33.03
C GLY A 68 8.16 10.41 32.52
N GLY A 69 8.22 10.14 31.21
CA GLY A 69 9.33 9.40 30.60
C GLY A 69 10.64 10.18 30.68
N ASN A 70 11.77 9.47 30.83
CA ASN A 70 13.09 10.08 30.79
C ASN A 70 13.51 10.42 29.35
N ILE A 71 14.55 11.27 29.20
CA ILE A 71 15.03 11.71 27.88
C ILE A 71 15.55 10.56 27.01
N GLY A 72 16.09 9.51 27.63
CA GLY A 72 16.56 8.31 26.93
C GLY A 72 15.40 7.54 26.28
N LEU A 73 14.28 7.38 26.99
CA LEU A 73 13.07 6.74 26.47
C LEU A 73 12.46 7.56 25.32
N VAL A 74 12.49 8.89 25.43
CA VAL A 74 12.05 9.82 24.37
C VAL A 74 12.93 9.66 23.13
N ALA A 75 14.26 9.62 23.30
CA ALA A 75 15.22 9.43 22.22
C ALA A 75 15.06 8.06 21.53
N LEU A 76 14.93 6.98 22.31
CA LEU A 76 14.67 5.64 21.80
C LEU A 76 13.34 5.56 21.04
N GLY A 77 12.30 6.22 21.58
CA GLY A 77 10.99 6.29 20.94
C GLY A 77 11.03 7.02 19.59
N ALA A 78 11.64 8.21 19.57
CA ALA A 78 11.76 9.01 18.36
C ALA A 78 12.62 8.33 17.29
N LEU A 79 13.86 8.04 17.62
CA LEU A 79 14.84 7.49 16.67
C LEU A 79 14.52 6.04 16.29
N GLY A 80 14.00 5.23 17.23
CA GLY A 80 13.56 3.86 16.96
C GLY A 80 12.35 3.76 16.03
N THR A 81 11.55 4.83 15.91
CA THR A 81 10.48 4.95 14.92
C THR A 81 11.00 5.44 13.57
N ILE A 82 11.83 6.49 13.58
CA ILE A 82 12.27 7.19 12.35
C ILE A 82 13.30 6.37 11.57
N ILE A 83 14.29 5.77 12.22
CA ILE A 83 15.39 5.09 11.53
C ILE A 83 14.90 3.91 10.69
N PRO A 84 14.10 2.97 11.21
CA PRO A 84 13.49 1.93 10.39
C PRO A 84 12.68 2.47 9.21
N ALA A 85 11.94 3.56 9.44
CA ALA A 85 11.13 4.18 8.40
C ALA A 85 11.96 4.79 7.27
N ILE A 86 13.09 5.43 7.56
CA ILE A 86 14.01 5.94 6.53
C ILE A 86 14.55 4.80 5.67
N PHE A 87 14.96 3.69 6.28
CA PHE A 87 15.47 2.52 5.56
C PHE A 87 14.44 1.87 4.64
N LEU A 88 13.14 2.04 4.92
CA LEU A 88 12.04 1.42 4.17
C LEU A 88 11.24 2.42 3.31
N SER A 89 11.54 3.70 3.36
CA SER A 89 10.73 4.75 2.72
C SER A 89 10.60 4.65 1.20
N GLU A 90 11.54 3.96 0.56
CA GLU A 90 11.56 3.75 -0.89
C GLU A 90 11.17 2.33 -1.30
N ASP A 91 10.91 1.43 -0.33
CA ASP A 91 10.62 0.03 -0.62
C ASP A 91 9.15 -0.14 -1.05
N THR A 92 8.98 -0.71 -2.23
CA THR A 92 7.67 -1.03 -2.82
C THR A 92 7.47 -2.53 -3.02
N ASP A 93 8.39 -3.37 -2.49
CA ASP A 93 8.38 -4.82 -2.64
C ASP A 93 8.49 -5.51 -1.27
N ARG A 94 7.59 -6.46 -1.01
CA ARG A 94 7.61 -7.27 0.23
C ARG A 94 8.85 -8.15 0.35
N ALA A 95 9.44 -8.58 -0.74
CA ALA A 95 10.67 -9.37 -0.70
C ALA A 95 11.83 -8.54 -0.13
N LEU A 96 11.98 -7.29 -0.57
CA LEU A 96 12.97 -6.36 -0.05
C LEU A 96 12.71 -6.03 1.43
N LEU A 97 11.45 -5.79 1.82
CA LEU A 97 11.10 -5.58 3.23
C LEU A 97 11.54 -6.74 4.10
N ARG A 98 11.27 -7.98 3.67
CA ARG A 98 11.65 -9.20 4.42
C ARG A 98 13.17 -9.33 4.57
N GLU A 99 13.92 -9.06 3.52
CA GLU A 99 15.39 -9.13 3.57
C GLU A 99 15.99 -8.08 4.52
N ARG A 100 15.39 -6.90 4.59
CA ARG A 100 15.85 -5.80 5.43
C ARG A 100 15.48 -5.94 6.92
N ILE A 101 14.55 -6.81 7.29
CA ILE A 101 14.10 -6.99 8.69
C ILE A 101 15.28 -7.17 9.65
N ILE A 102 16.24 -8.05 9.30
CA ILE A 102 17.40 -8.34 10.16
C ILE A 102 18.27 -7.09 10.32
N TYR A 103 18.57 -6.40 9.22
CA TYR A 103 19.41 -5.19 9.24
C TYR A 103 18.76 -4.06 10.04
N ILE A 104 17.44 -3.87 9.87
CA ILE A 104 16.67 -2.89 10.63
C ILE A 104 16.63 -3.24 12.11
N SER A 105 16.56 -4.54 12.46
CA SER A 105 16.57 -4.97 13.86
C SER A 105 17.90 -4.66 14.55
N LEU A 106 19.02 -4.54 13.82
CA LEU A 106 20.30 -4.13 14.36
C LEU A 106 20.37 -2.62 14.71
N THR A 107 19.48 -1.81 14.19
CA THR A 107 19.47 -0.36 14.49
C THR A 107 19.09 -0.06 15.93
N GLN A 108 18.18 -0.85 16.51
CA GLN A 108 17.71 -0.67 17.89
C GLN A 108 18.80 -0.87 18.95
N PRO A 109 19.60 -1.97 18.95
CA PRO A 109 20.71 -2.12 19.89
C PRO A 109 21.81 -1.07 19.70
N LEU A 110 22.03 -0.57 18.49
CA LEU A 110 22.96 0.54 18.27
C LEU A 110 22.46 1.82 18.94
N LEU A 111 21.16 2.12 18.82
CA LEU A 111 20.54 3.25 19.51
C LEU A 111 20.56 3.06 21.02
N ALA A 112 20.23 1.86 21.51
CA ALA A 112 20.27 1.52 22.92
C ALA A 112 21.68 1.74 23.51
N PHE A 113 22.70 1.28 22.79
CA PHE A 113 24.09 1.51 23.15
C PHE A 113 24.43 3.00 23.23
N GLY A 114 24.03 3.80 22.21
CA GLY A 114 24.27 5.25 22.21
C GLY A 114 23.59 5.95 23.40
N VAL A 115 22.33 5.62 23.69
CA VAL A 115 21.57 6.17 24.82
C VAL A 115 22.19 5.76 26.15
N TYR A 116 22.57 4.49 26.30
CA TYR A 116 23.27 3.97 27.48
C TYR A 116 24.52 4.81 27.83
N PHE A 117 25.38 5.04 26.85
CA PHE A 117 26.60 5.86 27.04
C PHE A 117 26.29 7.33 27.32
N PHE A 118 25.32 7.90 26.62
CA PHE A 118 24.93 9.30 26.78
C PHE A 118 24.36 9.59 28.19
N LEU A 119 23.53 8.68 28.70
CA LEU A 119 22.92 8.80 30.02
C LEU A 119 23.85 8.37 31.17
N ARG A 120 24.98 7.76 30.85
CA ARG A 120 25.91 7.14 31.82
C ARG A 120 25.16 6.13 32.72
N ASP A 121 24.35 5.30 32.06
CA ASP A 121 23.58 4.24 32.73
C ASP A 121 24.53 3.18 33.34
N ASP A 122 24.22 2.66 34.51
CA ASP A 122 25.01 1.65 35.21
C ASP A 122 24.50 0.21 34.98
N GLY A 123 23.46 0.05 34.12
CA GLY A 123 22.84 -1.23 33.80
C GLY A 123 23.76 -2.20 33.04
N ASN A 124 23.39 -3.48 33.00
CA ASN A 124 24.15 -4.50 32.29
C ASN A 124 24.04 -4.34 30.77
N ILE A 125 25.08 -3.81 30.13
CA ILE A 125 25.14 -3.51 28.70
C ILE A 125 24.86 -4.74 27.82
N THR A 126 25.30 -5.93 28.25
CA THR A 126 25.06 -7.17 27.48
C THR A 126 23.56 -7.48 27.43
N GLN A 127 22.86 -7.35 28.53
CA GLN A 127 21.40 -7.52 28.59
C GLN A 127 20.69 -6.44 27.75
N ILE A 128 21.11 -5.20 27.86
CA ILE A 128 20.55 -4.09 27.07
C ILE A 128 20.64 -4.38 25.57
N ILE A 129 21.80 -4.79 25.06
CA ILE A 129 22.00 -5.10 23.64
C ILE A 129 21.16 -6.31 23.21
N ILE A 130 21.15 -7.38 23.98
CA ILE A 130 20.39 -8.59 23.63
C ILE A 130 18.89 -8.32 23.61
N PHE A 131 18.35 -7.70 24.66
CA PHE A 131 16.90 -7.49 24.76
C PHE A 131 16.39 -6.41 23.81
N SER A 132 17.18 -5.36 23.52
CA SER A 132 16.82 -4.38 22.50
C SER A 132 16.81 -4.99 21.09
N PHE A 133 17.76 -5.88 20.75
CA PHE A 133 17.75 -6.62 19.50
C PHE A 133 16.54 -7.56 19.39
N LEU A 134 16.26 -8.37 20.42
CA LEU A 134 15.12 -9.31 20.42
C LEU A 134 13.79 -8.56 20.32
N SER A 135 13.65 -7.47 21.04
CA SER A 135 12.45 -6.63 20.97
C SER A 135 12.24 -6.05 19.56
N ALA A 136 13.29 -5.51 18.94
CA ALA A 136 13.23 -5.00 17.58
C ALA A 136 12.90 -6.10 16.57
N LEU A 137 13.53 -7.27 16.69
CA LEU A 137 13.27 -8.40 15.79
C LEU A 137 11.81 -8.86 15.86
N ILE A 138 11.28 -9.03 17.06
CA ILE A 138 9.88 -9.41 17.28
C ILE A 138 8.94 -8.32 16.74
N ALA A 139 9.22 -7.05 17.03
CA ALA A 139 8.43 -5.91 16.56
C ALA A 139 8.40 -5.83 15.03
N ASN A 140 9.54 -6.02 14.38
CA ASN A 140 9.67 -5.95 12.93
C ASN A 140 8.99 -7.13 12.23
N LEU A 141 9.13 -8.35 12.77
CA LEU A 141 8.39 -9.53 12.28
C LEU A 141 6.88 -9.35 12.45
N ALA A 142 6.44 -8.82 13.59
CA ALA A 142 5.03 -8.52 13.83
C ALA A 142 4.52 -7.44 12.87
N ALA A 143 5.27 -6.36 12.64
CA ALA A 143 4.92 -5.31 11.68
C ALA A 143 4.75 -5.88 10.28
N PHE A 144 5.72 -6.65 9.78
CA PHE A 144 5.64 -7.29 8.48
C PHE A 144 4.42 -8.21 8.35
N SER A 145 4.16 -9.04 9.36
CA SER A 145 3.05 -10.00 9.35
C SER A 145 1.68 -9.33 9.44
N LEU A 146 1.57 -8.24 10.22
CA LEU A 146 0.30 -7.56 10.48
C LEU A 146 -0.03 -6.46 9.47
N THR A 147 0.93 -6.01 8.66
CA THR A 147 0.73 -4.91 7.68
C THR A 147 -0.51 -5.13 6.82
N SER A 148 -0.69 -6.32 6.23
CA SER A 148 -1.84 -6.62 5.36
C SER A 148 -3.18 -6.61 6.10
N TYR A 149 -3.20 -7.06 7.37
CA TYR A 149 -4.41 -7.04 8.18
C TYR A 149 -4.80 -5.61 8.57
N ILE A 150 -3.80 -4.78 8.94
CA ILE A 150 -4.01 -3.37 9.27
C ILE A 150 -4.48 -2.61 8.03
N GLU A 151 -3.83 -2.83 6.88
CA GLU A 151 -4.21 -2.25 5.58
C GLU A 151 -5.68 -2.54 5.25
N SER A 152 -6.08 -3.81 5.37
CA SER A 152 -7.46 -4.24 5.15
C SER A 152 -8.45 -3.65 6.17
N GLY A 153 -8.09 -3.64 7.45
CA GLY A 153 -8.92 -3.12 8.53
C GLY A 153 -9.21 -1.63 8.41
N PHE A 154 -8.23 -0.86 7.99
CA PHE A 154 -8.35 0.59 7.75
C PHE A 154 -8.77 0.95 6.32
N ARG A 155 -9.01 -0.04 5.44
CA ARG A 155 -9.35 0.12 4.02
C ARG A 155 -8.38 1.02 3.27
N LEU A 156 -7.10 0.84 3.55
CA LEU A 156 -6.02 1.56 2.88
C LEU A 156 -5.54 0.76 1.66
N THR A 157 -4.91 1.46 0.72
CA THR A 157 -4.21 0.85 -0.41
C THR A 157 -2.82 1.45 -0.46
N SER A 158 -1.85 0.72 0.10
CA SER A 158 -0.46 1.14 0.16
C SER A 158 0.22 1.01 -1.21
N ASN A 159 1.37 1.68 -1.37
CA ASN A 159 2.22 1.50 -2.55
C ASN A 159 2.66 0.04 -2.73
N LEU A 160 2.83 -0.67 -1.62
CA LEU A 160 3.14 -2.10 -1.62
C LEU A 160 2.01 -2.92 -2.25
N LYS A 161 0.74 -2.63 -1.89
CA LYS A 161 -0.43 -3.25 -2.49
C LYS A 161 -0.60 -2.90 -3.96
N LEU A 162 -0.33 -1.65 -4.33
CA LEU A 162 -0.37 -1.21 -5.73
C LEU A 162 0.70 -1.92 -6.57
N SER A 163 1.89 -2.15 -6.03
CA SER A 163 2.96 -2.92 -6.69
C SER A 163 2.55 -4.39 -6.90
N GLU A 164 1.93 -5.03 -5.90
CA GLU A 164 1.38 -6.39 -6.05
C GLU A 164 0.30 -6.47 -7.13
N LEU A 165 -0.59 -5.47 -7.19
CA LEU A 165 -1.63 -5.39 -8.22
C LEU A 165 -1.05 -5.14 -9.62
N ALA A 166 0.10 -4.49 -9.72
CA ALA A 166 0.80 -4.25 -10.99
C ALA A 166 1.72 -5.41 -11.40
N ASP A 167 1.84 -6.47 -10.61
CA ASP A 167 2.56 -7.69 -10.99
C ASP A 167 1.75 -8.46 -12.05
N ARG A 168 2.38 -8.80 -13.17
CA ARG A 168 1.76 -9.58 -14.26
C ARG A 168 1.26 -10.96 -13.81
N ASN A 169 1.84 -11.51 -12.74
CA ASN A 169 1.39 -12.78 -12.15
C ASN A 169 0.14 -12.64 -11.28
N HIS A 170 -0.36 -11.41 -11.07
CA HIS A 170 -1.59 -11.22 -10.34
C HIS A 170 -2.76 -11.96 -11.02
N PRO A 171 -3.58 -12.73 -10.27
CA PRO A 171 -4.60 -13.60 -10.85
C PRO A 171 -5.56 -12.90 -11.83
N ALA A 172 -5.92 -11.64 -11.59
CA ALA A 172 -6.80 -10.89 -12.48
C ALA A 172 -6.11 -10.46 -13.79
N LEU A 173 -4.80 -10.15 -13.75
CA LEU A 173 -4.03 -9.84 -14.97
C LEU A 173 -3.79 -11.09 -15.81
N ARG A 174 -3.51 -12.22 -15.17
CA ARG A 174 -3.44 -13.50 -15.88
C ARG A 174 -4.78 -13.89 -16.51
N TYR A 175 -5.90 -13.68 -15.80
CA TYR A 175 -7.23 -13.88 -16.34
C TYR A 175 -7.50 -12.99 -17.56
N LEU A 176 -7.06 -11.71 -17.52
CA LEU A 176 -7.15 -10.79 -18.64
C LEU A 176 -6.27 -11.26 -19.82
N GLU A 177 -5.04 -11.70 -19.56
CA GLU A 177 -4.10 -12.22 -20.58
C GLU A 177 -4.66 -13.46 -21.29
N GLU A 178 -5.21 -14.40 -20.52
CA GLU A 178 -5.73 -15.69 -21.03
C GLU A 178 -7.02 -15.52 -21.86
N ASN A 179 -7.88 -14.54 -21.53
CA ASN A 179 -9.19 -14.39 -22.12
C ASN A 179 -9.30 -13.24 -23.14
N ALA A 180 -8.45 -12.20 -23.03
CA ALA A 180 -8.48 -11.01 -23.87
C ALA A 180 -7.07 -10.45 -24.09
N LEU A 181 -6.22 -11.18 -24.83
CA LEU A 181 -4.80 -10.86 -25.00
C LEU A 181 -4.56 -9.47 -25.62
N GLY A 182 -5.38 -9.06 -26.57
CA GLY A 182 -5.29 -7.72 -27.18
C GLY A 182 -5.52 -6.62 -26.15
N THR A 183 -6.57 -6.76 -25.34
CA THR A 183 -6.88 -5.86 -24.22
C THR A 183 -5.79 -5.87 -23.16
N PHE A 184 -5.23 -7.04 -22.82
CA PHE A 184 -4.10 -7.14 -21.88
C PHE A 184 -2.89 -6.32 -22.35
N ASN A 185 -2.46 -6.51 -23.62
CA ASN A 185 -1.35 -5.75 -24.18
C ASN A 185 -1.62 -4.25 -24.24
N HIS A 186 -2.84 -3.85 -24.63
CA HIS A 186 -3.29 -2.47 -24.58
C HIS A 186 -3.16 -1.89 -23.17
N SER A 187 -3.68 -2.58 -22.17
CA SER A 187 -3.66 -2.13 -20.75
C SER A 187 -2.23 -1.95 -20.24
N LEU A 188 -1.27 -2.81 -20.62
CA LEU A 188 0.14 -2.64 -20.23
C LEU A 188 0.76 -1.37 -20.83
N VAL A 189 0.46 -1.07 -22.09
CA VAL A 189 0.95 0.14 -22.75
C VAL A 189 0.35 1.38 -22.11
N VAL A 190 -0.98 1.41 -21.93
CA VAL A 190 -1.69 2.51 -21.27
C VAL A 190 -1.17 2.72 -19.85
N GLY A 191 -0.95 1.63 -19.09
CA GLY A 191 -0.40 1.71 -17.74
C GLY A 191 1.01 2.33 -17.70
N THR A 192 1.85 2.01 -18.69
CA THR A 192 3.18 2.62 -18.81
C THR A 192 3.09 4.13 -19.10
N LEU A 193 2.17 4.54 -19.95
CA LEU A 193 1.94 5.94 -20.27
C LEU A 193 1.36 6.70 -19.07
N ALA A 194 0.37 6.12 -18.41
CA ALA A 194 -0.28 6.70 -17.22
C ALA A 194 0.71 6.91 -16.07
N ASP A 195 1.57 5.91 -15.82
CA ASP A 195 2.64 6.00 -14.82
C ASP A 195 3.58 7.19 -15.08
N ARG A 196 4.08 7.30 -16.32
CA ARG A 196 4.97 8.39 -16.71
C ARG A 196 4.30 9.76 -16.62
N ALA A 197 3.05 9.86 -17.08
CA ALA A 197 2.30 11.10 -17.01
C ALA A 197 2.03 11.52 -15.56
N ALA A 198 1.58 10.60 -14.73
CA ALA A 198 1.34 10.86 -13.30
C ALA A 198 2.62 11.30 -12.58
N ASN A 199 3.74 10.66 -12.87
CA ASN A 199 5.04 11.02 -12.28
C ASN A 199 5.44 12.47 -12.66
N GLN A 200 5.26 12.87 -13.92
CA GLN A 200 5.60 14.21 -14.39
C GLN A 200 4.83 15.33 -13.67
N ILE A 201 3.61 15.07 -13.25
CA ILE A 201 2.77 16.04 -12.52
C ILE A 201 2.81 15.85 -11.00
N GLY A 202 3.65 14.96 -10.48
CA GLY A 202 3.76 14.65 -9.04
C GLY A 202 2.55 13.93 -8.46
N ALA A 203 1.74 13.26 -9.30
CA ALA A 203 0.64 12.41 -8.87
C ALA A 203 1.12 10.98 -8.53
N ASN A 204 0.27 10.16 -7.93
CA ASN A 204 0.60 8.76 -7.60
C ASN A 204 0.69 7.90 -8.87
N SER A 205 1.90 7.71 -9.38
CA SER A 205 2.18 6.97 -10.60
C SER A 205 1.86 5.47 -10.48
N GLN A 206 2.06 4.87 -9.32
CA GLN A 206 1.74 3.46 -9.08
C GLN A 206 0.24 3.22 -9.09
N LEU A 207 -0.54 4.14 -8.51
CA LEU A 207 -2.01 4.07 -8.57
C LEU A 207 -2.49 4.22 -10.03
N ALA A 208 -1.99 5.22 -10.75
CA ALA A 208 -2.35 5.43 -12.15
C ALA A 208 -2.05 4.20 -13.03
N ARG A 209 -0.90 3.57 -12.83
CA ARG A 209 -0.53 2.31 -13.49
C ARG A 209 -1.49 1.17 -13.16
N ALA A 210 -1.76 0.97 -11.86
CA ALA A 210 -2.67 -0.10 -11.43
C ALA A 210 -4.08 0.12 -11.97
N MET A 211 -4.63 1.33 -11.90
CA MET A 211 -5.94 1.66 -12.50
C MET A 211 -5.97 1.33 -13.99
N ALA A 212 -4.94 1.73 -14.74
CA ALA A 212 -4.82 1.49 -16.16
C ALA A 212 -4.69 0.00 -16.52
N TYR A 213 -4.05 -0.83 -15.68
CA TYR A 213 -3.94 -2.27 -15.93
C TYR A 213 -5.29 -2.98 -15.87
N TYR A 214 -6.23 -2.47 -15.07
CA TYR A 214 -7.53 -3.10 -14.84
C TYR A 214 -8.71 -2.39 -15.52
N HIS A 215 -8.51 -1.21 -16.15
CA HIS A 215 -9.60 -0.38 -16.65
C HIS A 215 -10.56 -1.12 -17.59
N ASP A 216 -10.04 -2.06 -18.34
CA ASP A 216 -10.75 -2.84 -19.37
C ASP A 216 -10.96 -4.33 -18.99
N LEU A 217 -10.83 -4.67 -17.69
CA LEU A 217 -10.96 -6.06 -17.22
C LEU A 217 -12.27 -6.73 -17.65
N GLY A 218 -13.35 -5.99 -17.77
CA GLY A 218 -14.66 -6.51 -18.15
C GLY A 218 -14.79 -6.94 -19.62
N LYS A 219 -13.85 -6.55 -20.49
CA LYS A 219 -13.81 -7.02 -21.86
C LYS A 219 -13.57 -8.54 -21.99
N THR A 220 -13.09 -9.16 -20.91
CA THR A 220 -12.93 -10.63 -20.84
C THR A 220 -14.23 -11.41 -20.92
N GLU A 221 -15.39 -10.79 -20.61
CA GLU A 221 -16.68 -11.48 -20.71
C GLU A 221 -17.14 -11.68 -22.17
N ASN A 222 -16.78 -10.75 -23.06
CA ASN A 222 -17.12 -10.81 -24.47
C ASN A 222 -15.94 -10.30 -25.34
N PRO A 223 -14.78 -10.94 -25.35
CA PRO A 223 -13.56 -10.38 -25.92
C PRO A 223 -13.64 -10.11 -27.42
N THR A 224 -14.33 -10.93 -28.18
CA THR A 224 -14.48 -10.77 -29.64
C THR A 224 -15.32 -9.55 -30.06
N MET A 225 -16.05 -8.94 -29.11
CA MET A 225 -16.78 -7.68 -29.35
C MET A 225 -15.84 -6.46 -29.36
N PHE A 226 -14.57 -6.61 -29.02
CA PHE A 226 -13.57 -5.53 -28.99
C PHE A 226 -12.50 -5.76 -30.03
N VAL A 227 -12.29 -4.74 -30.88
CA VAL A 227 -11.47 -4.84 -32.10
C VAL A 227 -10.05 -5.36 -31.87
N GLU A 228 -9.45 -4.99 -30.74
CA GLU A 228 -8.11 -5.43 -30.35
C GLU A 228 -7.99 -6.94 -30.11
N ASN A 229 -9.12 -7.65 -29.93
CA ASN A 229 -9.18 -9.10 -29.72
C ASN A 229 -9.72 -9.86 -30.95
N GLN A 230 -10.08 -9.18 -32.06
CA GLN A 230 -10.70 -9.77 -33.26
C GLN A 230 -9.68 -10.36 -34.24
N ILE A 231 -8.70 -11.11 -33.76
CA ILE A 231 -7.67 -11.69 -34.66
C ILE A 231 -8.29 -12.82 -35.51
N GLY A 232 -8.48 -12.56 -36.79
CA GLY A 232 -8.98 -13.56 -37.77
C GLY A 232 -10.49 -13.79 -37.76
N TYR A 233 -11.26 -12.95 -37.06
CA TYR A 233 -12.73 -13.01 -37.01
C TYR A 233 -13.37 -11.81 -37.75
N SER A 234 -14.57 -12.00 -38.33
CA SER A 234 -15.43 -10.92 -38.78
C SER A 234 -15.92 -10.11 -37.61
N ASN A 235 -16.14 -8.79 -37.80
CA ASN A 235 -16.61 -7.90 -36.75
C ASN A 235 -18.07 -8.26 -36.37
N PRO A 236 -18.33 -8.75 -35.13
CA PRO A 236 -19.70 -9.14 -34.72
C PRO A 236 -20.70 -7.98 -34.74
N HIS A 237 -20.25 -6.73 -34.62
CA HIS A 237 -21.10 -5.55 -34.66
C HIS A 237 -21.72 -5.26 -36.03
N GLU A 238 -21.31 -5.95 -37.07
CA GLU A 238 -21.93 -5.83 -38.41
C GLU A 238 -23.33 -6.46 -38.49
N THR A 239 -23.59 -7.44 -37.61
CA THR A 239 -24.88 -8.17 -37.55
C THR A 239 -25.82 -7.68 -36.45
N LEU A 240 -25.36 -6.74 -35.62
CA LEU A 240 -26.10 -6.17 -34.48
C LEU A 240 -26.64 -4.79 -34.82
N THR A 241 -27.73 -4.42 -34.15
CA THR A 241 -28.21 -3.02 -34.17
C THR A 241 -27.21 -2.11 -33.44
N PRO A 242 -27.17 -0.81 -33.78
CA PRO A 242 -26.32 0.17 -33.10
C PRO A 242 -26.58 0.21 -31.59
N SER A 243 -27.83 0.09 -31.17
CA SER A 243 -28.24 0.07 -29.76
C SER A 243 -27.70 -1.15 -29.01
N GLU A 244 -27.83 -2.36 -29.60
CA GLU A 244 -27.26 -3.59 -29.04
C GLU A 244 -25.73 -3.49 -28.92
N SER A 245 -25.06 -3.04 -29.98
CA SER A 245 -23.61 -2.83 -29.97
C SER A 245 -23.16 -1.88 -28.89
N ALA A 246 -23.84 -0.75 -28.74
CA ALA A 246 -23.54 0.22 -27.68
C ALA A 246 -23.76 -0.36 -26.27
N HIS A 247 -24.81 -1.18 -26.08
CA HIS A 247 -25.08 -1.84 -24.82
C HIS A 247 -23.95 -2.83 -24.44
N ILE A 248 -23.55 -3.68 -25.39
CA ILE A 248 -22.46 -4.65 -25.18
C ILE A 248 -21.15 -3.94 -24.84
N ILE A 249 -20.80 -2.86 -25.57
CA ILE A 249 -19.60 -2.11 -25.26
C ILE A 249 -19.66 -1.47 -23.87
N LYS A 250 -20.81 -0.87 -23.50
CA LYS A 250 -20.95 -0.27 -22.16
C LYS A 250 -20.92 -1.32 -21.04
N SER A 251 -21.39 -2.54 -21.27
CA SER A 251 -21.45 -3.57 -20.24
C SER A 251 -20.10 -3.95 -19.66
N HIS A 252 -18.97 -3.77 -20.43
CA HIS A 252 -17.65 -4.09 -19.89
C HIS A 252 -17.30 -3.33 -18.61
N VAL A 253 -17.84 -2.12 -18.40
CA VAL A 253 -17.63 -1.36 -17.17
C VAL A 253 -18.27 -2.07 -15.98
N THR A 254 -19.55 -2.47 -16.12
CA THR A 254 -20.26 -3.17 -15.04
C THR A 254 -19.70 -4.56 -14.79
N ASP A 255 -19.30 -5.27 -15.83
CA ASP A 255 -18.71 -6.61 -15.74
C ASP A 255 -17.30 -6.54 -15.18
N GLY A 256 -16.53 -5.51 -15.56
CA GLY A 256 -15.22 -5.22 -14.99
C GLY A 256 -15.26 -4.98 -13.49
N VAL A 257 -16.25 -4.22 -13.00
CA VAL A 257 -16.44 -4.01 -11.53
C VAL A 257 -16.78 -5.31 -10.81
N LYS A 258 -17.62 -6.17 -11.41
CA LYS A 258 -17.95 -7.50 -10.83
C LYS A 258 -16.67 -8.36 -10.71
N LEU A 259 -15.88 -8.41 -11.78
CA LEU A 259 -14.61 -9.14 -11.81
C LEU A 259 -13.60 -8.55 -10.83
N ALA A 260 -13.46 -7.22 -10.77
CA ALA A 260 -12.58 -6.56 -9.81
C ALA A 260 -12.91 -6.95 -8.36
N LYS A 261 -14.19 -6.98 -7.99
CA LYS A 261 -14.65 -7.45 -6.68
C LYS A 261 -14.34 -8.93 -6.45
N LYS A 262 -14.54 -9.78 -7.47
CA LYS A 262 -14.22 -11.22 -7.42
C LYS A 262 -12.73 -11.45 -7.15
N PHE A 263 -11.85 -10.67 -7.78
CA PHE A 263 -10.40 -10.72 -7.59
C PHE A 263 -9.89 -9.87 -6.41
N LYS A 264 -10.80 -9.29 -5.61
CA LYS A 264 -10.48 -8.46 -4.44
C LYS A 264 -9.58 -7.26 -4.76
N ILE A 265 -9.78 -6.66 -5.93
CA ILE A 265 -9.12 -5.42 -6.31
C ILE A 265 -9.70 -4.28 -5.47
N PRO A 266 -8.89 -3.42 -4.83
CA PRO A 266 -9.36 -2.30 -4.03
C PRO A 266 -10.21 -1.31 -4.82
N GLU A 267 -11.16 -0.67 -4.14
CA GLU A 267 -12.09 0.29 -4.75
C GLU A 267 -11.36 1.42 -5.47
N ILE A 268 -10.35 2.00 -4.86
CA ILE A 268 -9.56 3.08 -5.45
C ILE A 268 -8.95 2.68 -6.81
N VAL A 269 -8.66 1.40 -7.03
CA VAL A 269 -8.11 0.90 -8.29
C VAL A 269 -9.22 0.64 -9.30
N TYR A 270 -10.33 -0.03 -8.90
CA TYR A 270 -11.42 -0.29 -9.84
C TYR A 270 -12.26 0.95 -10.18
N MET A 271 -12.09 2.08 -9.48
CA MET A 271 -12.61 3.37 -9.94
C MET A 271 -12.11 3.72 -11.36
N GLY A 272 -10.89 3.28 -11.74
CA GLY A 272 -10.41 3.38 -13.11
C GLY A 272 -11.31 2.69 -14.13
N ILE A 273 -11.95 1.57 -13.76
CA ILE A 273 -12.93 0.90 -14.63
C ILE A 273 -14.19 1.75 -14.82
N ILE A 274 -14.63 2.43 -13.77
CA ILE A 274 -15.87 3.22 -13.77
C ILE A 274 -15.71 4.52 -14.53
N GLU A 275 -14.54 5.17 -14.39
CA GLU A 275 -14.35 6.56 -14.79
C GLU A 275 -13.66 6.76 -16.15
N HIS A 276 -13.00 5.71 -16.71
CA HIS A 276 -12.14 5.88 -17.88
C HIS A 276 -12.87 6.33 -19.17
N HIS A 277 -14.18 6.12 -19.25
CA HIS A 277 -14.99 6.59 -20.38
C HIS A 277 -15.68 7.93 -20.14
N GLY A 278 -15.69 8.43 -18.89
CA GLY A 278 -16.49 9.62 -18.53
C GLY A 278 -17.97 9.45 -18.86
N ASP A 279 -18.62 10.56 -19.22
CA ASP A 279 -20.07 10.60 -19.56
C ASP A 279 -20.32 10.61 -21.07
N GLY A 280 -19.34 10.29 -21.89
CA GLY A 280 -19.41 10.35 -23.33
C GLY A 280 -20.36 9.33 -23.96
N VAL A 281 -21.04 9.73 -25.05
CA VAL A 281 -21.78 8.78 -25.90
C VAL A 281 -20.81 8.06 -26.84
N ILE A 282 -21.13 6.80 -27.19
CA ILE A 282 -20.39 6.04 -28.21
C ILE A 282 -20.82 6.59 -29.57
N ARG A 283 -20.09 7.62 -30.03
CA ARG A 283 -20.46 8.50 -31.14
C ARG A 283 -20.75 7.74 -32.43
N TYR A 284 -19.96 6.71 -32.74
CA TYR A 284 -20.16 5.90 -33.94
C TYR A 284 -21.54 5.25 -34.00
N PHE A 285 -21.96 4.57 -32.93
CA PHE A 285 -23.27 3.91 -32.90
C PHE A 285 -24.41 4.91 -32.76
N TYR A 286 -24.22 6.03 -32.06
CA TYR A 286 -25.20 7.09 -31.99
C TYR A 286 -25.51 7.70 -33.37
N GLU A 287 -24.51 8.02 -34.17
CA GLU A 287 -24.70 8.56 -35.52
C GLU A 287 -25.29 7.52 -36.48
N LYS A 288 -24.92 6.25 -36.36
CA LYS A 288 -25.47 5.15 -37.15
C LYS A 288 -26.96 4.96 -36.87
N GLU A 289 -27.35 4.89 -35.59
CA GLU A 289 -28.77 4.81 -35.15
C GLU A 289 -29.60 5.98 -35.68
N LYS A 290 -29.06 7.20 -35.65
CA LYS A 290 -29.73 8.40 -36.13
C LYS A 290 -29.99 8.37 -37.63
N LEU A 291 -29.05 7.82 -38.41
CA LEU A 291 -29.21 7.64 -39.86
C LEU A 291 -30.27 6.60 -40.18
N GLU A 292 -30.29 5.48 -39.47
CA GLU A 292 -31.27 4.41 -39.65
C GLU A 292 -32.69 4.87 -39.30
N ASN A 293 -32.88 5.70 -38.29
CA ASN A 293 -34.17 6.26 -37.87
C ASN A 293 -34.62 7.48 -38.69
N SER A 294 -33.75 8.00 -39.59
CA SER A 294 -34.08 9.17 -40.45
C SER A 294 -34.58 8.75 -41.84
N ASN A 295 -34.54 7.48 -42.16
CA ASN A 295 -35.07 6.85 -43.36
C ASN A 295 -36.38 6.09 -43.07
#